data_1a54fdc6aec6ad440037cacfb7753249
#
_entry.id   1a54fdc6aec6ad440037cacfb7753249
#
_cell.length_a   1.000
_cell.length_b   1.000
_cell.length_c   1.000
_cell.angle_alpha   90.00
_cell.angle_beta   90.00
_cell.angle_gamma   90.00
#
_symmetry.space_group_name_H-M   'P 1'
#
loop_
_entity.id
_entity.type
_entity.pdbx_description
1 polymer ?
#
loop_
_entity_poly.entity_id
_entity_poly.type
_entity_poly.pdbx_seq_one_letter_code
_entity_poly.pdbx_strand_id
1 'polypeptide(L)'
;VVVYSDFIFLSVPTPSNSDGSIDLSYVETALQEMSEIYSELDMVGAPVENIILLRSTVTPGTTRKLQQKYQNLNLVFNPEFLTESNHKSDFVNQDRFILGGGLSNTTKVSDLFEYRFPRVPIIQTDYETAELTKYMNNCFLATKVSFLNEMKQISEKCGADWDVAIKGFLMDSRIGQSHYQVPGPDGKFGFG
;
A
#
# COMPACT_ATOMS: atom_id res chain seq x y z
N VAL A 1 15.89 9.19 -17.49
CA VAL A 1 16.06 8.43 -16.22
C VAL A 1 15.28 7.12 -16.28
N VAL A 2 13.98 7.15 -16.57
CA VAL A 2 13.09 5.98 -16.59
C VAL A 2 13.62 4.83 -17.46
N VAL A 3 14.12 5.15 -18.65
CA VAL A 3 14.62 4.19 -19.66
C VAL A 3 15.90 3.45 -19.25
N TYR A 4 16.66 3.99 -18.29
CA TYR A 4 17.92 3.40 -17.81
C TYR A 4 17.81 2.72 -16.44
N SER A 5 16.59 2.51 -15.96
CA SER A 5 16.32 1.89 -14.68
C SER A 5 15.77 0.49 -14.88
N ASP A 6 16.23 -0.50 -14.12
CA ASP A 6 15.67 -1.85 -14.14
C ASP A 6 14.30 -1.90 -13.42
N PHE A 7 14.15 -1.05 -12.37
CA PHE A 7 12.94 -0.98 -11.55
C PHE A 7 12.52 0.47 -11.36
N ILE A 8 11.21 0.72 -11.48
CA ILE A 8 10.60 2.03 -11.27
C ILE A 8 9.58 1.91 -10.14
N PHE A 9 9.73 2.70 -9.07
CA PHE A 9 8.78 2.75 -7.96
C PHE A 9 7.78 3.89 -8.20
N LEU A 10 6.58 3.53 -8.63
CA LEU A 10 5.50 4.49 -8.87
C LEU A 10 4.67 4.67 -7.59
N SER A 11 4.86 5.81 -6.93
CA SER A 11 4.22 6.18 -5.67
C SER A 11 3.61 7.58 -5.81
N VAL A 12 2.42 7.64 -6.42
CA VAL A 12 1.67 8.90 -6.62
C VAL A 12 0.42 8.91 -5.77
N PRO A 13 -0.13 10.09 -5.43
CA PRO A 13 -1.39 10.19 -4.68
C PRO A 13 -2.55 9.51 -5.40
N THR A 14 -3.44 8.89 -4.63
CA THR A 14 -4.72 8.33 -5.09
C THR A 14 -5.84 8.84 -4.18
N PRO A 15 -6.22 10.13 -4.28
CA PRO A 15 -7.20 10.74 -3.40
C PRO A 15 -8.60 10.15 -3.65
N SER A 16 -9.48 10.32 -2.65
CA SER A 16 -10.89 9.95 -2.81
C SER A 16 -11.67 11.07 -3.49
N ASN A 17 -12.49 10.70 -4.47
CA ASN A 17 -13.50 11.57 -5.05
C ASN A 17 -14.67 11.82 -4.08
N SER A 18 -15.53 12.79 -4.37
CA SER A 18 -16.70 13.12 -3.56
C SER A 18 -17.73 11.99 -3.45
N ASP A 19 -17.74 11.06 -4.39
CA ASP A 19 -18.58 9.88 -4.40
C ASP A 19 -17.98 8.66 -3.68
N GLY A 20 -16.76 8.82 -3.12
CA GLY A 20 -16.01 7.77 -2.43
C GLY A 20 -15.19 6.87 -3.36
N SER A 21 -15.22 7.07 -4.67
CA SER A 21 -14.31 6.38 -5.60
C SER A 21 -12.88 6.90 -5.47
N ILE A 22 -11.91 6.13 -5.95
CA ILE A 22 -10.49 6.54 -5.97
C ILE A 22 -10.21 7.29 -7.28
N ASP A 23 -9.57 8.45 -7.17
CA ASP A 23 -9.02 9.16 -8.33
C ASP A 23 -7.68 8.52 -8.74
N LEU A 24 -7.68 7.90 -9.91
CA LEU A 24 -6.51 7.25 -10.50
C LEU A 24 -5.79 8.14 -11.53
N SER A 25 -6.20 9.38 -11.71
CA SER A 25 -5.67 10.28 -12.75
C SER A 25 -4.15 10.39 -12.73
N TYR A 26 -3.54 10.53 -11.55
CA TYR A 26 -2.07 10.59 -11.41
C TYR A 26 -1.38 9.30 -11.83
N VAL A 27 -1.94 8.15 -11.46
CA VAL A 27 -1.41 6.83 -11.86
C VAL A 27 -1.53 6.66 -13.37
N GLU A 28 -2.71 6.94 -13.93
CA GLU A 28 -2.96 6.80 -15.37
C GLU A 28 -2.11 7.75 -16.21
N THR A 29 -1.93 9.00 -15.77
CA THR A 29 -1.05 9.97 -16.46
C THR A 29 0.38 9.45 -16.51
N ALA A 30 0.94 9.01 -15.37
CA ALA A 30 2.29 8.50 -15.32
C ALA A 30 2.49 7.23 -16.18
N LEU A 31 1.53 6.30 -16.17
CA LEU A 31 1.60 5.10 -16.99
C LEU A 31 1.42 5.41 -18.47
N GLN A 32 0.56 6.37 -18.83
CA GLN A 32 0.36 6.80 -20.20
C GLN A 32 1.66 7.39 -20.79
N GLU A 33 2.29 8.33 -20.08
CA GLU A 33 3.55 8.93 -20.51
C GLU A 33 4.66 7.89 -20.70
N MET A 34 4.79 6.94 -19.75
CA MET A 34 5.75 5.84 -19.89
C MET A 34 5.43 4.94 -21.08
N SER A 35 4.16 4.60 -21.29
CA SER A 35 3.71 3.74 -22.40
C SER A 35 4.00 4.37 -23.77
N GLU A 36 3.80 5.69 -23.91
CA GLU A 36 4.13 6.43 -25.13
C GLU A 36 5.63 6.40 -25.43
N ILE A 37 6.47 6.71 -24.42
CA ILE A 37 7.94 6.66 -24.56
C ILE A 37 8.41 5.25 -24.94
N TYR A 38 7.85 4.20 -24.31
CA TYR A 38 8.26 2.82 -24.59
C TYR A 38 7.86 2.39 -26.02
N SER A 39 6.68 2.83 -26.49
CA SER A 39 6.26 2.59 -27.86
C SER A 39 7.18 3.26 -28.88
N GLU A 40 7.61 4.49 -28.63
CA GLU A 40 8.58 5.20 -29.50
C GLU A 40 9.93 4.49 -29.54
N LEU A 41 10.43 4.02 -28.39
CA LEU A 41 11.70 3.31 -28.28
C LEU A 41 11.66 1.94 -28.97
N ASP A 42 10.56 1.21 -28.84
CA ASP A 42 10.36 -0.07 -29.54
C ASP A 42 10.38 0.10 -31.06
N MET A 43 9.75 1.15 -31.58
CA MET A 43 9.76 1.47 -33.03
C MET A 43 11.18 1.70 -33.58
N VAL A 44 12.14 2.13 -32.76
CA VAL A 44 13.54 2.32 -33.19
C VAL A 44 14.44 1.14 -32.79
N GLY A 45 13.87 0.03 -32.34
CA GLY A 45 14.59 -1.18 -31.99
C GLY A 45 15.33 -1.12 -30.65
N ALA A 46 14.88 -0.28 -29.72
CA ALA A 46 15.42 -0.13 -28.37
C ALA A 46 14.35 -0.43 -27.29
N PRO A 47 13.82 -1.67 -27.22
CA PRO A 47 12.75 -2.00 -26.28
C PRO A 47 13.20 -1.82 -24.83
N VAL A 48 12.27 -1.40 -23.96
CA VAL A 48 12.49 -1.21 -22.52
C VAL A 48 11.84 -2.36 -21.77
N GLU A 49 12.62 -3.06 -20.95
CA GLU A 49 12.16 -4.25 -20.21
C GLU A 49 12.10 -4.04 -18.69
N ASN A 50 12.12 -2.80 -18.21
CA ASN A 50 12.06 -2.52 -16.79
C ASN A 50 10.71 -2.93 -16.17
N ILE A 51 10.69 -3.02 -14.85
CA ILE A 51 9.48 -3.36 -14.09
C ILE A 51 9.01 -2.12 -13.32
N ILE A 52 7.74 -1.79 -13.46
CA ILE A 52 7.09 -0.68 -12.75
C ILE A 52 6.36 -1.26 -11.53
N LEU A 53 6.84 -0.92 -10.34
CA LEU A 53 6.23 -1.27 -9.07
C LEU A 53 5.18 -0.22 -8.74
N LEU A 54 3.90 -0.54 -8.92
CA LEU A 54 2.80 0.31 -8.47
C LEU A 54 2.64 0.15 -6.96
N ARG A 55 2.89 1.24 -6.23
CA ARG A 55 2.83 1.27 -4.77
C ARG A 55 1.63 2.02 -4.21
N SER A 56 1.02 2.87 -5.03
CA SER A 56 -0.18 3.64 -4.67
C SER A 56 -1.33 2.70 -4.29
N THR A 57 -2.10 3.07 -3.27
CA THR A 57 -3.26 2.28 -2.85
C THR A 57 -4.36 2.36 -3.90
N VAL A 58 -4.78 1.20 -4.40
CA VAL A 58 -5.81 1.07 -5.43
C VAL A 58 -6.82 -0.02 -5.07
N THR A 59 -8.03 0.03 -5.61
CA THR A 59 -9.05 -1.00 -5.38
C THR A 59 -8.71 -2.31 -6.07
N PRO A 60 -9.12 -3.49 -5.53
CA PRO A 60 -8.89 -4.78 -6.16
C PRO A 60 -9.37 -4.83 -7.61
N GLY A 61 -8.49 -5.32 -8.51
CA GLY A 61 -8.71 -5.41 -9.95
C GLY A 61 -8.23 -4.18 -10.74
N THR A 62 -7.74 -3.12 -10.08
CA THR A 62 -7.24 -1.92 -10.75
C THR A 62 -5.96 -2.19 -11.54
N THR A 63 -4.96 -2.81 -10.92
CA THR A 63 -3.67 -3.05 -11.59
C THR A 63 -3.82 -3.98 -12.79
N ARG A 64 -4.72 -4.98 -12.72
CA ARG A 64 -5.03 -5.81 -13.89
C ARG A 64 -5.60 -5.01 -15.06
N LYS A 65 -6.54 -4.09 -14.80
CA LYS A 65 -7.10 -3.21 -15.82
C LYS A 65 -6.03 -2.29 -16.43
N LEU A 66 -5.15 -1.74 -15.59
CA LEU A 66 -4.02 -0.93 -16.05
C LEU A 66 -3.04 -1.76 -16.89
N GLN A 67 -2.71 -2.98 -16.49
CA GLN A 67 -1.86 -3.89 -17.28
C GLN A 67 -2.50 -4.26 -18.62
N GLN A 68 -3.80 -4.45 -18.67
CA GLN A 68 -4.53 -4.70 -19.93
C GLN A 68 -4.57 -3.48 -20.84
N LYS A 69 -4.64 -2.27 -20.25
CA LYS A 69 -4.63 -0.99 -20.99
C LYS A 69 -3.23 -0.66 -21.53
N TYR A 70 -2.20 -0.89 -20.74
CA TYR A 70 -0.79 -0.57 -21.06
C TYR A 70 0.02 -1.87 -21.23
N GLN A 71 -0.22 -2.59 -22.34
CA GLN A 71 0.35 -3.93 -22.58
C GLN A 71 1.87 -3.92 -22.80
N ASN A 72 2.45 -2.80 -23.18
CA ASN A 72 3.88 -2.60 -23.36
C ASN A 72 4.63 -2.28 -22.05
N LEU A 73 3.93 -2.19 -20.92
CA LEU A 73 4.52 -2.00 -19.61
C LEU A 73 4.53 -3.31 -18.81
N ASN A 74 5.50 -3.49 -17.92
CA ASN A 74 5.55 -4.60 -16.98
C ASN A 74 5.18 -4.13 -15.58
N LEU A 75 3.92 -4.31 -15.19
CA LEU A 75 3.44 -3.86 -13.88
C LEU A 75 3.59 -4.96 -12.82
N VAL A 76 4.01 -4.57 -11.63
CA VAL A 76 3.91 -5.35 -10.40
C VAL A 76 3.27 -4.47 -9.33
N PHE A 77 2.20 -4.94 -8.72
CA PHE A 77 1.63 -4.26 -7.56
C PHE A 77 2.44 -4.60 -6.31
N ASN A 78 2.98 -3.59 -5.66
CA ASN A 78 3.75 -3.74 -4.44
C ASN A 78 3.27 -2.76 -3.37
N PRO A 79 2.21 -3.11 -2.60
CA PRO A 79 1.67 -2.25 -1.57
C PRO A 79 2.70 -1.93 -0.49
N GLU A 80 2.56 -0.73 0.08
CA GLU A 80 3.30 -0.32 1.27
C GLU A 80 2.40 -0.40 2.52
N PHE A 81 2.99 -0.58 3.69
CA PHE A 81 2.32 -0.66 4.99
C PHE A 81 2.96 0.32 5.99
N LEU A 82 3.37 1.48 5.49
CA LEU A 82 4.10 2.49 6.24
C LEU A 82 3.14 3.40 7.01
N THR A 83 3.59 3.88 8.17
CA THR A 83 2.90 4.94 8.89
C THR A 83 3.48 6.30 8.50
N GLU A 84 2.65 7.34 8.49
CA GLU A 84 3.10 8.69 8.10
C GLU A 84 4.25 9.19 9.00
N SER A 85 4.16 8.93 10.30
CA SER A 85 5.14 9.42 11.29
C SER A 85 6.47 8.69 11.26
N ASN A 86 6.51 7.40 10.83
CA ASN A 86 7.70 6.55 10.92
C ASN A 86 8.08 5.87 9.61
N HIS A 87 7.63 6.37 8.46
CA HIS A 87 7.76 5.72 7.15
C HIS A 87 9.17 5.20 6.82
N LYS A 88 10.24 5.92 7.20
CA LYS A 88 11.63 5.46 6.97
C LYS A 88 11.98 4.24 7.81
N SER A 89 11.64 4.28 9.09
CA SER A 89 11.86 3.14 10.00
C SER A 89 11.02 1.94 9.59
N ASP A 90 9.75 2.16 9.26
CA ASP A 90 8.83 1.12 8.84
C ASP A 90 9.29 0.45 7.54
N PHE A 91 9.85 1.22 6.58
CA PHE A 91 10.40 0.65 5.35
C PHE A 91 11.62 -0.25 5.61
N VAL A 92 12.51 0.15 6.52
CA VAL A 92 13.72 -0.63 6.84
C VAL A 92 13.40 -1.88 7.66
N ASN A 93 12.38 -1.80 8.53
CA ASN A 93 11.99 -2.85 9.47
C ASN A 93 10.66 -3.52 9.11
N GLN A 94 10.28 -3.52 7.84
CA GLN A 94 9.00 -4.09 7.45
C GLN A 94 8.94 -5.61 7.66
N ASP A 95 7.75 -6.08 8.04
CA ASP A 95 7.53 -7.49 8.39
C ASP A 95 7.36 -8.39 7.15
N ARG A 96 7.03 -7.83 5.99
CA ARG A 96 6.76 -8.57 4.75
C ARG A 96 6.78 -7.68 3.53
N PHE A 97 7.05 -8.29 2.37
CA PHE A 97 6.72 -7.73 1.06
C PHE A 97 5.58 -8.53 0.42
N ILE A 98 4.71 -7.85 -0.32
CA ILE A 98 3.66 -8.46 -1.13
C ILE A 98 3.87 -8.01 -2.57
N LEU A 99 3.89 -8.96 -3.49
CA LEU A 99 4.11 -8.73 -4.91
C LEU A 99 2.96 -9.36 -5.70
N GLY A 100 2.15 -8.51 -6.32
CA GLY A 100 1.03 -8.94 -7.16
C GLY A 100 1.38 -8.80 -8.63
N GLY A 101 1.22 -9.88 -9.41
CA GLY A 101 1.47 -9.82 -10.85
C GLY A 101 1.82 -11.14 -11.49
N GLY A 102 2.34 -11.07 -12.71
CA GLY A 102 2.88 -12.24 -13.41
C GLY A 102 4.15 -12.76 -12.75
N LEU A 103 4.27 -14.09 -12.61
CA LEU A 103 5.35 -14.73 -11.86
C LEU A 103 6.74 -14.29 -12.34
N SER A 104 6.96 -14.13 -13.65
CA SER A 104 8.26 -13.68 -14.19
C SER A 104 8.68 -12.32 -13.63
N ASN A 105 7.76 -11.35 -13.56
CA ASN A 105 8.05 -10.01 -13.09
C ASN A 105 8.15 -9.96 -11.55
N THR A 106 7.25 -10.67 -10.85
CA THR A 106 7.30 -10.73 -9.38
C THR A 106 8.55 -11.43 -8.87
N THR A 107 9.09 -12.42 -9.59
CA THR A 107 10.36 -13.09 -9.24
C THR A 107 11.54 -12.11 -9.34
N LYS A 108 11.66 -11.33 -10.42
CA LYS A 108 12.73 -10.31 -10.55
C LYS A 108 12.68 -9.28 -9.41
N VAL A 109 11.47 -8.88 -9.00
CA VAL A 109 11.29 -7.96 -7.85
C VAL A 109 11.60 -8.65 -6.53
N SER A 110 11.25 -9.94 -6.39
CA SER A 110 11.62 -10.76 -5.22
C SER A 110 13.13 -10.82 -5.04
N ASP A 111 13.86 -11.09 -6.11
CA ASP A 111 15.34 -11.16 -6.08
C ASP A 111 15.95 -9.83 -5.64
N LEU A 112 15.42 -8.68 -6.11
CA LEU A 112 15.83 -7.36 -5.65
C LEU A 112 15.61 -7.17 -4.14
N PHE A 113 14.43 -7.55 -3.65
CA PHE A 113 14.11 -7.37 -2.22
C PHE A 113 14.85 -8.37 -1.33
N GLU A 114 15.02 -9.61 -1.75
CA GLU A 114 15.83 -10.61 -1.04
C GLU A 114 17.29 -10.18 -0.89
N TYR A 115 17.87 -9.60 -1.93
CA TYR A 115 19.22 -9.05 -1.86
C TYR A 115 19.36 -7.97 -0.78
N ARG A 116 18.37 -7.08 -0.65
CA ARG A 116 18.42 -5.96 0.30
C ARG A 116 17.88 -6.32 1.68
N PHE A 117 16.89 -7.22 1.75
CA PHE A 117 16.15 -7.61 2.95
C PHE A 117 16.07 -9.14 3.09
N PRO A 118 17.18 -9.85 3.27
CA PRO A 118 17.24 -11.32 3.15
C PRO A 118 16.45 -12.09 4.22
N ARG A 119 15.89 -11.40 5.23
CA ARG A 119 15.12 -12.00 6.32
C ARG A 119 13.64 -11.66 6.28
N VAL A 120 13.24 -10.80 5.35
CA VAL A 120 11.85 -10.36 5.26
C VAL A 120 11.11 -11.31 4.31
N PRO A 121 10.03 -11.97 4.76
CA PRO A 121 9.26 -12.85 3.90
C PRO A 121 8.62 -12.09 2.74
N ILE A 122 8.64 -12.70 1.55
CA ILE A 122 8.05 -12.17 0.33
C ILE A 122 6.92 -13.08 -0.11
N ILE A 123 5.73 -12.49 -0.29
CA ILE A 123 4.54 -13.19 -0.77
C ILE A 123 4.31 -12.76 -2.22
N GLN A 124 4.44 -13.72 -3.14
CA GLN A 124 4.12 -13.52 -4.55
C GLN A 124 2.71 -14.05 -4.85
N THR A 125 1.87 -13.26 -5.51
CA THR A 125 0.48 -13.60 -5.80
C THR A 125 -0.03 -12.85 -7.05
N ASP A 126 -1.32 -12.97 -7.36
CA ASP A 126 -1.97 -12.16 -8.38
C ASP A 126 -2.24 -10.71 -7.91
N TYR A 127 -2.62 -9.84 -8.86
CA TYR A 127 -2.88 -8.42 -8.58
C TYR A 127 -3.99 -8.24 -7.54
N GLU A 128 -5.12 -8.91 -7.75
CA GLU A 128 -6.32 -8.75 -6.93
C GLU A 128 -6.08 -9.16 -5.48
N THR A 129 -5.36 -10.25 -5.28
CA THR A 129 -5.02 -10.74 -3.93
C THR A 129 -4.08 -9.78 -3.21
N ALA A 130 -3.08 -9.24 -3.90
CA ALA A 130 -2.16 -8.26 -3.33
C ALA A 130 -2.87 -6.94 -2.97
N GLU A 131 -3.74 -6.43 -3.87
CA GLU A 131 -4.55 -5.24 -3.66
C GLU A 131 -5.51 -5.42 -2.49
N LEU A 132 -6.21 -6.57 -2.44
CA LEU A 132 -7.12 -6.90 -1.35
C LEU A 132 -6.40 -6.95 -0.01
N THR A 133 -5.18 -7.50 0.04
CA THR A 133 -4.39 -7.56 1.28
C THR A 133 -4.10 -6.16 1.83
N LYS A 134 -3.78 -5.18 0.98
CA LYS A 134 -3.61 -3.78 1.39
C LYS A 134 -4.91 -3.20 1.95
N TYR A 135 -6.02 -3.41 1.25
CA TYR A 135 -7.34 -2.94 1.67
C TYR A 135 -7.76 -3.54 3.01
N MET A 136 -7.62 -4.85 3.17
CA MET A 136 -7.96 -5.54 4.44
C MET A 136 -7.20 -4.93 5.62
N ASN A 137 -5.90 -4.69 5.45
CA ASN A 137 -5.08 -4.09 6.50
C ASN A 137 -5.59 -2.68 6.87
N ASN A 138 -5.78 -1.82 5.87
CA ASN A 138 -6.22 -0.43 6.11
C ASN A 138 -7.64 -0.37 6.69
N CYS A 139 -8.59 -1.14 6.15
CA CYS A 139 -9.97 -1.19 6.65
C CYS A 139 -10.04 -1.74 8.08
N PHE A 140 -9.25 -2.75 8.40
CA PHE A 140 -9.19 -3.28 9.77
C PHE A 140 -8.69 -2.23 10.76
N LEU A 141 -7.61 -1.53 10.44
CA LEU A 141 -7.05 -0.49 11.31
C LEU A 141 -8.01 0.70 11.44
N ALA A 142 -8.64 1.13 10.36
CA ALA A 142 -9.67 2.17 10.41
C ALA A 142 -10.88 1.77 11.28
N THR A 143 -11.32 0.51 11.17
CA THR A 143 -12.40 -0.04 12.02
C THR A 143 -11.98 -0.03 13.49
N LYS A 144 -10.75 -0.42 13.80
CA LYS A 144 -10.22 -0.39 15.17
C LYS A 144 -10.22 1.03 15.75
N VAL A 145 -9.76 2.02 14.99
CA VAL A 145 -9.80 3.44 15.40
C VAL A 145 -11.25 3.89 15.65
N SER A 146 -12.17 3.60 14.74
CA SER A 146 -13.59 3.95 14.89
C SER A 146 -14.20 3.31 16.13
N PHE A 147 -13.97 2.02 16.34
CA PHE A 147 -14.43 1.29 17.53
C PHE A 147 -13.92 1.93 18.82
N LEU A 148 -12.65 2.27 18.90
CA LEU A 148 -12.07 2.86 20.11
C LEU A 148 -12.56 4.27 20.37
N ASN A 149 -12.83 5.06 19.31
CA ASN A 149 -13.49 6.36 19.45
C ASN A 149 -14.87 6.24 20.09
N GLU A 150 -15.68 5.26 19.68
CA GLU A 150 -17.00 5.01 20.30
C GLU A 150 -16.86 4.54 21.75
N MET A 151 -15.93 3.62 22.03
CA MET A 151 -15.68 3.13 23.38
C MET A 151 -15.24 4.26 24.33
N LYS A 152 -14.44 5.20 23.85
CA LYS A 152 -14.08 6.37 24.64
C LYS A 152 -15.29 7.24 24.97
N GLN A 153 -16.15 7.52 24.01
CA GLN A 153 -17.39 8.27 24.27
C GLN A 153 -18.32 7.56 25.27
N ILE A 154 -18.37 6.23 25.21
CA ILE A 154 -19.13 5.43 26.18
C ILE A 154 -18.49 5.55 27.57
N SER A 155 -17.17 5.47 27.70
CA SER A 155 -16.48 5.60 28.98
C SER A 155 -16.77 6.96 29.65
N GLU A 156 -16.77 8.04 28.87
CA GLU A 156 -17.11 9.39 29.34
C GLU A 156 -18.57 9.47 29.87
N LYS A 157 -19.50 8.82 29.18
CA LYS A 157 -20.92 8.81 29.57
C LYS A 157 -21.21 7.96 30.79
N CYS A 158 -20.49 6.86 30.99
CA CYS A 158 -20.72 5.98 32.16
C CYS A 158 -19.80 6.28 33.34
N GLY A 159 -18.91 7.29 33.23
CA GLY A 159 -17.97 7.68 34.27
C GLY A 159 -16.81 6.69 34.48
N ALA A 160 -16.49 5.88 33.49
CA ALA A 160 -15.34 4.98 33.53
C ALA A 160 -14.03 5.72 33.25
N ASP A 161 -12.95 5.29 33.92
CA ASP A 161 -11.60 5.77 33.63
C ASP A 161 -11.10 5.15 32.30
N TRP A 162 -11.02 5.99 31.25
CA TRP A 162 -10.58 5.55 29.93
C TRP A 162 -9.15 5.00 29.92
N ASP A 163 -8.22 5.65 30.64
CA ASP A 163 -6.82 5.26 30.61
C ASP A 163 -6.59 3.90 31.26
N VAL A 164 -7.32 3.61 32.31
CA VAL A 164 -7.32 2.30 32.96
C VAL A 164 -8.01 1.26 32.07
N ALA A 165 -9.14 1.60 31.47
CA ALA A 165 -9.90 0.69 30.60
C ALA A 165 -9.09 0.28 29.36
N ILE A 166 -8.51 1.26 28.65
CA ILE A 166 -7.72 0.97 27.45
C ILE A 166 -6.45 0.18 27.76
N LYS A 167 -5.79 0.46 28.90
CA LYS A 167 -4.65 -0.30 29.35
C LYS A 167 -5.01 -1.76 29.59
N GLY A 168 -6.12 -2.01 30.30
CA GLY A 168 -6.62 -3.38 30.53
C GLY A 168 -6.99 -4.09 29.23
N PHE A 169 -7.64 -3.40 28.31
CA PHE A 169 -8.01 -3.93 26.99
C PHE A 169 -6.78 -4.35 26.17
N LEU A 170 -5.73 -3.54 26.14
CA LEU A 170 -4.50 -3.81 25.39
C LEU A 170 -3.59 -4.88 26.01
N MET A 171 -3.87 -5.34 27.26
CA MET A 171 -3.18 -6.48 27.87
C MET A 171 -3.56 -7.82 27.23
N ASP A 172 -4.68 -7.90 26.54
CA ASP A 172 -5.02 -9.08 25.73
C ASP A 172 -4.18 -9.09 24.45
N SER A 173 -3.27 -10.05 24.33
CA SER A 173 -2.35 -10.18 23.20
C SER A 173 -3.03 -10.33 21.82
N ARG A 174 -4.29 -10.74 21.80
CA ARG A 174 -5.10 -10.86 20.56
C ARG A 174 -5.48 -9.51 19.97
N ILE A 175 -5.47 -8.43 20.77
CA ILE A 175 -5.91 -7.09 20.35
C ILE A 175 -4.81 -6.35 19.56
N GLY A 176 -3.55 -6.56 19.90
CA GLY A 176 -2.42 -5.83 19.33
C GLY A 176 -2.36 -4.36 19.78
N GLN A 177 -1.16 -3.80 19.85
CA GLN A 177 -0.90 -2.50 20.48
C GLN A 177 -0.75 -1.34 19.48
N SER A 178 -1.25 -1.45 18.26
CA SER A 178 -1.24 -0.35 17.28
C SER A 178 -2.61 0.32 17.17
N HIS A 179 -2.63 1.59 16.76
CA HIS A 179 -3.86 2.34 16.44
C HIS A 179 -4.91 2.36 17.57
N TYR A 180 -4.46 2.52 18.81
CA TYR A 180 -5.35 2.51 19.99
C TYR A 180 -5.55 3.89 20.64
N GLN A 181 -4.72 4.87 20.29
CA GLN A 181 -4.78 6.21 20.89
C GLN A 181 -6.02 6.96 20.41
N VAL A 182 -6.74 7.60 21.34
CA VAL A 182 -7.93 8.41 21.09
C VAL A 182 -7.86 9.70 21.94
N PRO A 183 -7.71 10.89 21.33
CA PRO A 183 -7.42 11.12 19.90
C PRO A 183 -6.08 10.51 19.48
N GLY A 184 -5.85 10.41 18.18
CA GLY A 184 -4.60 9.95 17.61
C GLY A 184 -3.42 10.87 17.96
N PRO A 185 -2.17 10.49 17.63
CA PRO A 185 -0.98 11.29 17.93
C PRO A 185 -0.99 12.69 17.31
N ASP A 186 -1.76 12.89 16.25
CA ASP A 186 -2.00 14.19 15.57
C ASP A 186 -3.14 15.00 16.17
N GLY A 187 -3.76 14.50 17.26
CA GLY A 187 -4.91 15.12 17.92
C GLY A 187 -6.26 14.89 17.20
N LYS A 188 -6.29 14.11 16.12
CA LYS A 188 -7.50 13.82 15.36
C LYS A 188 -8.13 12.48 15.75
N PHE A 189 -9.38 12.29 15.31
CA PHE A 189 -10.16 11.07 15.56
C PHE A 189 -10.24 10.15 14.33
N GLY A 190 -9.54 10.47 13.26
CA GLY A 190 -9.49 9.72 12.01
C GLY A 190 -8.38 8.69 11.96
N PHE A 191 -8.39 7.91 10.88
CA PHE A 191 -7.34 6.99 10.49
C PHE A 191 -6.61 7.56 9.26
N GLY A 192 -5.29 7.70 9.35
CA GLY A 192 -4.46 8.23 8.26
C GLY A 192 -3.69 9.46 8.66
#